data_53ecd65ecda1f852d3a901c9bfb2caef
#
_entry.id   53ecd65ecda1f852d3a901c9bfb2caef
#
_cell.length_a   1.000
_cell.length_b   1.000
_cell.length_c   1.000
_cell.angle_alpha   90.00
_cell.angle_beta   90.00
_cell.angle_gamma   90.00
#
_symmetry.space_group_name_H-M   'P 1'
#
loop_
_entity.id
_entity.type
_entity.pdbx_description
1 polymer ?
#
loop_
_entity_poly.entity_id
_entity_poly.type
_entity_poly.pdbx_seq_one_letter_code
_entity_poly.pdbx_strand_id
1 'polypeptide(L)'
;LRQSNNDMEVLLVERSSNSAFGDLYVFPGGKVDSEDDFSDKLSSHSDLNDVDCSKLLDVEGGGASFWVACIRECFEEVGVLLARNKDGSMIDLNNKDKDRFVDYRERLISNKISFLEICERENLFFETTNIVPFSHWITPDIETKRFDTRFFAAEMPKDQPTLHDGNELTNSLWITPKEAIKKAWNGEIKMILPTSKNLEQTFDFNSTNELISFYKDKRSSEIKSILPKFKKVDGKWEGRLPGDEGYE
;
A
#
# COMPACT_ATOMS: atom_id res chain seq x y z
N LEU A 1 -0.99 1.27 -8.65
CA LEU A 1 -1.91 1.32 -9.81
C LEU A 1 -1.13 1.63 -11.08
N ARG A 2 -1.57 1.11 -12.22
CA ARG A 2 -1.09 1.57 -13.54
C ARG A 2 -2.23 1.66 -14.53
N GLN A 3 -2.10 2.56 -15.51
CA GLN A 3 -2.99 2.62 -16.64
C GLN A 3 -2.45 1.72 -17.75
N SER A 4 -3.23 0.73 -18.17
CA SER A 4 -2.89 -0.20 -19.27
C SER A 4 -3.97 -0.12 -20.33
N ASN A 5 -3.63 0.44 -21.51
CA ASN A 5 -4.60 0.73 -22.56
C ASN A 5 -5.79 1.55 -22.03
N ASN A 6 -6.98 0.95 -21.95
CA ASN A 6 -8.20 1.60 -21.48
C ASN A 6 -8.59 1.20 -20.05
N ASP A 7 -7.82 0.33 -19.41
CA ASP A 7 -8.15 -0.23 -18.11
C ASP A 7 -7.14 0.19 -17.03
N MET A 8 -7.64 0.40 -15.83
CA MET A 8 -6.80 0.55 -14.64
C MET A 8 -6.47 -0.84 -14.09
N GLU A 9 -5.18 -1.12 -13.89
CA GLU A 9 -4.69 -2.33 -13.25
C GLU A 9 -4.13 -2.03 -11.86
N VAL A 10 -4.24 -3.01 -10.97
CA VAL A 10 -3.65 -3.02 -9.63
C VAL A 10 -2.54 -4.06 -9.56
N LEU A 11 -1.52 -3.78 -8.76
CA LEU A 11 -0.50 -4.77 -8.43
C LEU A 11 -0.97 -5.57 -7.22
N LEU A 12 -1.08 -6.88 -7.38
CA LEU A 12 -1.26 -7.85 -6.30
C LEU A 12 0.00 -8.70 -6.18
N VAL A 13 0.33 -9.10 -4.97
CA VAL A 13 1.47 -9.96 -4.66
C VAL A 13 1.00 -11.19 -3.90
N GLU A 14 1.59 -12.33 -4.21
CA GLU A 14 1.31 -13.59 -3.54
C GLU A 14 2.29 -13.81 -2.38
N ARG A 15 1.77 -13.96 -1.18
CA ARG A 15 2.59 -14.21 0.01
C ARG A 15 3.08 -15.66 0.03
N SER A 16 4.34 -15.84 0.43
CA SER A 16 4.92 -17.17 0.63
C SER A 16 4.08 -18.02 1.59
N SER A 17 3.91 -19.30 1.28
CA SER A 17 3.17 -20.28 2.12
C SER A 17 3.68 -20.36 3.56
N ASN A 18 4.94 -20.00 3.80
CA ASN A 18 5.56 -19.98 5.13
C ASN A 18 5.25 -18.70 5.94
N SER A 19 4.62 -17.71 5.33
CA SER A 19 4.26 -16.44 5.99
C SER A 19 2.88 -16.49 6.64
N ALA A 20 2.61 -15.57 7.57
CA ALA A 20 1.24 -15.33 8.03
C ALA A 20 0.37 -14.94 6.82
N PHE A 21 -0.76 -15.60 6.63
CA PHE A 21 -1.61 -15.47 5.44
C PHE A 21 -0.93 -15.93 4.13
N GLY A 22 -0.16 -17.03 4.17
CA GLY A 22 0.46 -17.62 2.98
C GLY A 22 -0.55 -18.04 1.92
N ASP A 23 -0.10 -18.12 0.66
CA ASP A 23 -0.88 -18.44 -0.53
C ASP A 23 -2.05 -17.46 -0.80
N LEU A 24 -1.99 -16.24 -0.24
CA LEU A 24 -2.98 -15.20 -0.46
C LEU A 24 -2.42 -14.07 -1.31
N TYR A 25 -3.23 -13.58 -2.22
CA TYR A 25 -2.96 -12.34 -2.95
C TYR A 25 -3.38 -11.14 -2.11
N VAL A 26 -2.45 -10.22 -1.93
CA VAL A 26 -2.61 -8.98 -1.17
C VAL A 26 -1.98 -7.80 -1.92
N PHE A 27 -2.24 -6.57 -1.47
CA PHE A 27 -1.45 -5.42 -1.92
C PHE A 27 -0.07 -5.45 -1.26
N PRO A 28 0.99 -4.93 -1.92
CA PRO A 28 2.29 -4.71 -1.26
C PRO A 28 2.14 -3.85 -0.02
N GLY A 29 2.90 -4.16 1.03
CA GLY A 29 2.92 -3.37 2.24
C GLY A 29 3.13 -4.17 3.52
N GLY A 30 3.57 -3.49 4.56
CA GLY A 30 3.90 -4.07 5.85
C GLY A 30 3.54 -3.16 7.02
N LYS A 31 4.39 -3.15 8.03
CA LYS A 31 4.18 -2.38 9.25
C LYS A 31 4.90 -1.04 9.17
N VAL A 32 4.36 -0.07 9.92
CA VAL A 32 5.12 1.13 10.26
C VAL A 32 6.16 0.74 11.30
N ASP A 33 7.42 0.96 11.01
CA ASP A 33 8.54 0.74 11.91
C ASP A 33 9.04 2.06 12.53
N SER A 34 9.81 1.96 13.62
CA SER A 34 10.39 3.16 14.26
C SER A 34 11.36 3.93 13.35
N GLU A 35 11.97 3.25 12.37
CA GLU A 35 12.84 3.88 11.37
C GLU A 35 12.08 4.66 10.30
N ASP A 36 10.75 4.49 10.20
CA ASP A 36 9.89 5.27 9.31
C ASP A 36 9.55 6.66 9.89
N ASP A 37 10.00 6.97 11.09
CA ASP A 37 9.80 8.29 11.69
C ASP A 37 10.68 9.35 11.03
N PHE A 38 10.13 9.94 9.98
CA PHE A 38 10.71 11.08 9.26
C PHE A 38 10.09 12.41 9.69
N SER A 39 9.42 12.48 10.85
CA SER A 39 8.63 13.65 11.26
C SER A 39 9.40 14.98 11.13
N ASP A 40 10.69 15.00 11.51
CA ASP A 40 11.55 16.16 11.41
C ASP A 40 12.19 16.38 10.03
N LYS A 41 12.22 15.36 9.19
CA LYS A 41 12.95 15.33 7.90
C LYS A 41 12.06 15.26 6.67
N LEU A 42 10.81 14.83 6.82
CA LEU A 42 9.91 14.61 5.70
C LEU A 42 9.78 15.85 4.82
N SER A 43 9.65 17.04 5.40
CA SER A 43 9.52 18.30 4.65
C SER A 43 10.69 18.63 3.72
N SER A 44 11.85 18.02 3.93
CA SER A 44 13.00 18.13 3.01
C SER A 44 12.98 17.12 1.87
N HIS A 45 12.14 16.10 1.99
CA HIS A 45 12.02 14.97 1.06
C HIS A 45 10.64 14.82 0.43
N SER A 46 9.67 15.70 0.74
CA SER A 46 8.31 15.57 0.20
C SER A 46 7.59 16.91 0.12
N ASP A 47 6.43 16.91 -0.55
CA ASP A 47 5.50 18.03 -0.66
C ASP A 47 4.50 18.12 0.52
N LEU A 48 4.44 17.10 1.40
CA LEU A 48 3.72 17.15 2.67
C LEU A 48 4.71 17.11 3.84
N ASN A 49 4.32 17.68 4.98
CA ASN A 49 4.99 17.54 6.26
C ASN A 49 4.20 16.63 7.20
N ASP A 50 4.75 16.31 8.39
CA ASP A 50 4.08 15.43 9.35
C ASP A 50 2.72 15.96 9.81
N VAL A 51 2.58 17.26 9.97
CA VAL A 51 1.31 17.89 10.40
C VAL A 51 0.22 17.68 9.34
N ASP A 52 0.57 17.82 8.05
CA ASP A 52 -0.37 17.62 6.95
C ASP A 52 -0.76 16.15 6.83
N CYS A 53 0.23 15.24 6.90
CA CYS A 53 -0.01 13.80 6.92
C CYS A 53 -0.90 13.39 8.10
N SER A 54 -0.63 13.91 9.30
CA SER A 54 -1.41 13.63 10.50
C SER A 54 -2.85 14.11 10.38
N LYS A 55 -3.07 15.29 9.81
CA LYS A 55 -4.43 15.81 9.53
C LYS A 55 -5.19 14.94 8.52
N LEU A 56 -4.50 14.48 7.46
CA LEU A 56 -5.11 13.61 6.45
C LEU A 56 -5.55 12.27 7.04
N LEU A 57 -4.78 11.71 7.99
CA LEU A 57 -5.06 10.44 8.63
C LEU A 57 -5.90 10.55 9.91
N ASP A 58 -6.19 11.77 10.39
CA ASP A 58 -6.89 12.04 11.66
C ASP A 58 -6.18 11.35 12.84
N VAL A 59 -4.87 11.59 12.94
CA VAL A 59 -4.00 11.14 14.04
C VAL A 59 -3.37 12.34 14.74
N GLU A 60 -3.00 12.19 16.00
CA GLU A 60 -2.43 13.30 16.79
C GLU A 60 -1.05 13.74 16.27
N GLY A 61 -0.27 12.82 15.73
CA GLY A 61 1.08 13.05 15.18
C GLY A 61 1.66 11.77 14.58
N GLY A 62 2.83 11.87 13.92
CA GLY A 62 3.50 10.74 13.29
C GLY A 62 2.82 10.25 12.01
N GLY A 63 1.95 11.07 11.41
CA GLY A 63 1.27 10.72 10.15
C GLY A 63 2.24 10.46 9.00
N ALA A 64 3.38 11.15 8.99
CA ALA A 64 4.45 10.97 8.01
C ALA A 64 4.93 9.52 7.90
N SER A 65 5.03 8.82 9.04
CA SER A 65 5.53 7.44 9.09
C SER A 65 4.70 6.46 8.25
N PHE A 66 3.41 6.72 8.06
CA PHE A 66 2.56 5.87 7.21
C PHE A 66 2.91 6.00 5.73
N TRP A 67 3.22 7.22 5.25
CA TRP A 67 3.69 7.41 3.86
C TRP A 67 5.08 6.82 3.65
N VAL A 68 5.99 7.05 4.62
CA VAL A 68 7.34 6.50 4.54
C VAL A 68 7.30 4.97 4.52
N ALA A 69 6.54 4.35 5.43
CA ALA A 69 6.33 2.91 5.44
C ALA A 69 5.76 2.39 4.11
N CYS A 70 4.73 3.05 3.56
CA CYS A 70 4.15 2.68 2.28
C CYS A 70 5.19 2.68 1.15
N ILE A 71 6.04 3.71 1.08
CA ILE A 71 7.09 3.85 0.05
C ILE A 71 8.19 2.82 0.27
N ARG A 72 8.66 2.65 1.51
CA ARG A 72 9.70 1.68 1.87
C ARG A 72 9.27 0.25 1.56
N GLU A 73 8.09 -0.15 2.01
CA GLU A 73 7.54 -1.50 1.79
C GLU A 73 7.36 -1.80 0.29
N CYS A 74 6.87 -0.85 -0.50
CA CYS A 74 6.81 -1.00 -1.96
C CYS A 74 8.20 -1.22 -2.56
N PHE A 75 9.22 -0.52 -2.06
CA PHE A 75 10.58 -0.70 -2.54
C PHE A 75 11.16 -2.05 -2.10
N GLU A 76 10.98 -2.44 -0.84
CA GLU A 76 11.47 -3.73 -0.31
C GLU A 76 10.78 -4.92 -0.97
N GLU A 77 9.47 -4.92 -1.06
CA GLU A 77 8.69 -6.07 -1.50
C GLU A 77 8.66 -6.25 -3.02
N VAL A 78 8.48 -5.16 -3.77
CA VAL A 78 8.26 -5.24 -5.23
C VAL A 78 9.25 -4.43 -6.07
N GLY A 79 10.25 -3.80 -5.44
CA GLY A 79 11.28 -3.02 -6.12
C GLY A 79 10.77 -1.70 -6.71
N VAL A 80 9.55 -1.28 -6.38
CA VAL A 80 8.96 -0.03 -6.86
C VAL A 80 9.28 1.10 -5.89
N LEU A 81 9.99 2.11 -6.36
CA LEU A 81 10.35 3.29 -5.57
C LEU A 81 9.41 4.45 -5.95
N LEU A 82 8.47 4.78 -5.06
CA LEU A 82 7.52 5.89 -5.23
C LEU A 82 8.19 7.24 -4.92
N ALA A 83 9.26 7.55 -5.65
CA ALA A 83 10.07 8.74 -5.48
C ALA A 83 10.69 9.19 -6.81
N ARG A 84 11.17 10.44 -6.84
CA ARG A 84 12.00 11.00 -7.89
C ARG A 84 13.23 11.68 -7.30
N ASN A 85 14.15 12.10 -8.13
CA ASN A 85 15.23 12.97 -7.69
C ASN A 85 14.68 14.35 -7.30
N LYS A 86 15.32 15.03 -6.38
CA LYS A 86 14.89 16.36 -5.90
C LYS A 86 14.89 17.43 -7.01
N ASP A 87 15.71 17.26 -8.05
CA ASP A 87 15.73 18.12 -9.24
C ASP A 87 14.56 17.89 -10.21
N GLY A 88 13.68 16.92 -9.90
CA GLY A 88 12.51 16.55 -10.69
C GLY A 88 12.76 15.47 -11.72
N SER A 89 14.00 15.02 -11.92
CA SER A 89 14.29 13.93 -12.84
C SER A 89 13.82 12.59 -12.28
N MET A 90 13.38 11.69 -13.17
CA MET A 90 12.94 10.34 -12.81
C MET A 90 14.15 9.45 -12.51
N ILE A 91 13.95 8.49 -11.61
CA ILE A 91 14.91 7.45 -11.28
C ILE A 91 14.72 6.31 -12.28
N ASP A 92 15.76 5.99 -13.05
CA ASP A 92 15.72 4.95 -14.09
C ASP A 92 16.18 3.60 -13.53
N LEU A 93 15.25 2.87 -12.94
CA LEU A 93 15.49 1.54 -12.36
C LEU A 93 15.61 0.43 -13.44
N ASN A 94 15.38 0.73 -14.70
CA ASN A 94 15.58 -0.24 -15.79
C ASN A 94 17.01 -0.23 -16.31
N ASN A 95 17.69 0.92 -16.24
CA ASN A 95 19.01 1.08 -16.87
C ASN A 95 20.05 1.70 -15.91
N LYS A 96 20.19 3.02 -15.95
CA LYS A 96 21.35 3.73 -15.37
C LYS A 96 21.43 3.62 -13.85
N ASP A 97 20.32 3.56 -13.15
CA ASP A 97 20.25 3.53 -11.69
C ASP A 97 20.02 2.11 -11.13
N LYS A 98 19.77 1.14 -12.01
CA LYS A 98 19.35 -0.24 -11.68
C LYS A 98 20.27 -0.90 -10.64
N ASP A 99 21.54 -1.06 -10.97
CA ASP A 99 22.47 -1.85 -10.12
C ASP A 99 22.64 -1.23 -8.74
N ARG A 100 22.65 0.11 -8.68
CA ARG A 100 22.78 0.85 -7.42
C ARG A 100 21.54 0.66 -6.53
N PHE A 101 20.35 0.74 -7.09
CA PHE A 101 19.11 0.57 -6.31
C PHE A 101 18.81 -0.89 -5.99
N VAL A 102 19.28 -1.84 -6.79
CA VAL A 102 19.28 -3.27 -6.42
C VAL A 102 20.16 -3.50 -5.18
N ASP A 103 21.39 -2.97 -5.14
CA ASP A 103 22.25 -3.04 -3.96
C ASP A 103 21.60 -2.38 -2.73
N TYR A 104 21.01 -1.20 -2.89
CA TYR A 104 20.29 -0.55 -1.80
C TYR A 104 19.15 -1.39 -1.27
N ARG A 105 18.33 -1.97 -2.16
CA ARG A 105 17.21 -2.83 -1.76
C ARG A 105 17.67 -4.06 -0.99
N GLU A 106 18.71 -4.76 -1.46
CA GLU A 106 19.28 -5.93 -0.77
C GLU A 106 19.83 -5.57 0.61
N ARG A 107 20.48 -4.41 0.71
CA ARG A 107 21.02 -3.92 1.99
C ARG A 107 19.92 -3.46 2.94
N LEU A 108 18.85 -2.85 2.44
CA LEU A 108 17.68 -2.45 3.21
C LEU A 108 16.98 -3.68 3.79
N ILE A 109 16.62 -4.67 2.97
CA ILE A 109 16.01 -5.94 3.40
C ILE A 109 16.87 -6.67 4.44
N SER A 110 18.21 -6.59 4.31
CA SER A 110 19.15 -7.20 5.26
C SER A 110 19.52 -6.31 6.46
N ASN A 111 18.81 -5.20 6.67
CA ASN A 111 19.06 -4.22 7.76
C ASN A 111 20.49 -3.69 7.81
N LYS A 112 21.17 -3.53 6.66
CA LYS A 112 22.54 -2.98 6.55
C LYS A 112 22.56 -1.49 6.19
N ILE A 113 21.43 -0.93 5.84
CA ILE A 113 21.21 0.49 5.56
C ILE A 113 19.77 0.82 5.93
N SER A 114 19.49 2.01 6.43
CA SER A 114 18.13 2.48 6.65
C SER A 114 17.55 3.11 5.37
N PHE A 115 16.23 3.17 5.28
CA PHE A 115 15.56 3.84 4.16
C PHE A 115 15.89 5.33 4.13
N LEU A 116 16.00 5.96 5.31
CA LEU A 116 16.39 7.36 5.43
C LEU A 116 17.79 7.62 4.85
N GLU A 117 18.77 6.75 5.13
CA GLU A 117 20.11 6.89 4.54
C GLU A 117 20.08 6.81 3.02
N ILE A 118 19.23 5.96 2.42
CA ILE A 118 19.05 5.90 0.97
C ILE A 118 18.49 7.23 0.47
N CYS A 119 17.45 7.74 1.12
CA CYS A 119 16.82 9.01 0.76
C CYS A 119 17.82 10.18 0.80
N GLU A 120 18.63 10.27 1.84
CA GLU A 120 19.64 11.32 2.00
C GLU A 120 20.77 11.20 0.95
N ARG A 121 21.27 9.99 0.69
CA ARG A 121 22.35 9.73 -0.28
C ARG A 121 21.94 10.05 -1.71
N GLU A 122 20.72 9.71 -2.07
CA GLU A 122 20.19 9.85 -3.43
C GLU A 122 19.38 11.14 -3.62
N ASN A 123 19.25 11.98 -2.58
CA ASN A 123 18.40 13.19 -2.62
C ASN A 123 16.98 12.90 -3.14
N LEU A 124 16.36 11.84 -2.61
CA LEU A 124 15.03 11.43 -3.03
C LEU A 124 13.98 12.45 -2.60
N PHE A 125 12.95 12.59 -3.44
CA PHE A 125 11.78 13.39 -3.17
C PHE A 125 10.50 12.57 -3.40
N PHE A 126 9.62 12.53 -2.42
CA PHE A 126 8.35 11.82 -2.46
C PHE A 126 7.23 12.77 -2.87
N GLU A 127 6.47 12.42 -3.89
CA GLU A 127 5.25 13.15 -4.28
C GLU A 127 4.08 12.64 -3.43
N THR A 128 4.16 12.91 -2.13
CA THR A 128 3.21 12.36 -1.13
C THR A 128 1.77 12.79 -1.37
N THR A 129 1.52 13.94 -1.99
CA THR A 129 0.19 14.36 -2.42
C THR A 129 -0.42 13.46 -3.51
N ASN A 130 0.38 12.64 -4.19
CA ASN A 130 -0.06 11.68 -5.20
C ASN A 130 -0.09 10.23 -4.65
N ILE A 131 0.26 10.04 -3.38
CA ILE A 131 0.10 8.78 -2.64
C ILE A 131 -1.06 9.00 -1.67
N VAL A 132 -2.25 8.59 -2.06
CA VAL A 132 -3.50 8.97 -1.38
C VAL A 132 -4.03 7.87 -0.48
N PRO A 133 -4.38 8.17 0.79
CA PRO A 133 -5.11 7.20 1.61
C PRO A 133 -6.51 7.00 1.01
N PHE A 134 -6.94 5.74 0.86
CA PHE A 134 -8.24 5.44 0.25
C PHE A 134 -9.10 4.47 1.06
N SER A 135 -8.53 3.72 2.00
CA SER A 135 -9.27 2.77 2.81
C SER A 135 -8.59 2.54 4.17
N HIS A 136 -9.39 2.25 5.20
CA HIS A 136 -8.93 2.04 6.56
C HIS A 136 -9.63 0.83 7.17
N TRP A 137 -8.87 -0.20 7.55
CA TRP A 137 -9.38 -1.44 8.11
C TRP A 137 -8.83 -1.70 9.51
N ILE A 138 -9.70 -2.07 10.43
CA ILE A 138 -9.34 -2.45 11.79
C ILE A 138 -9.67 -3.94 11.96
N THR A 139 -8.71 -4.72 12.42
CA THR A 139 -8.94 -6.15 12.68
C THR A 139 -9.98 -6.33 13.80
N PRO A 140 -10.95 -7.25 13.63
CA PRO A 140 -12.00 -7.50 14.61
C PRO A 140 -11.48 -7.90 16.00
N ASP A 141 -12.29 -7.61 17.04
CA ASP A 141 -11.94 -7.89 18.45
C ASP A 141 -11.81 -9.37 18.78
N ILE A 142 -12.38 -10.25 17.96
CA ILE A 142 -12.28 -11.70 18.12
C ILE A 142 -10.91 -12.26 17.74
N GLU A 143 -10.08 -11.50 17.04
CA GLU A 143 -8.75 -11.91 16.61
C GLU A 143 -7.70 -11.63 17.69
N THR A 144 -6.80 -12.59 17.88
CA THR A 144 -5.71 -12.46 18.88
C THR A 144 -4.64 -11.47 18.48
N LYS A 145 -4.43 -11.29 17.18
CA LYS A 145 -3.48 -10.33 16.61
C LYS A 145 -4.26 -9.31 15.77
N ARG A 146 -4.22 -8.07 16.19
CA ARG A 146 -4.99 -7.00 15.57
C ARG A 146 -4.08 -5.99 14.90
N PHE A 147 -4.58 -5.46 13.79
CA PHE A 147 -3.92 -4.42 13.00
C PHE A 147 -4.89 -3.27 12.76
N ASP A 148 -4.36 -2.07 12.78
CA ASP A 148 -4.97 -0.85 12.25
C ASP A 148 -4.26 -0.56 10.93
N THR A 149 -4.92 -0.88 9.80
CA THR A 149 -4.29 -0.88 8.49
C THR A 149 -4.87 0.20 7.61
N ARG A 150 -4.00 1.10 7.15
CA ARG A 150 -4.36 2.13 6.19
C ARG A 150 -3.83 1.75 4.81
N PHE A 151 -4.71 1.85 3.82
CA PHE A 151 -4.39 1.53 2.44
C PHE A 151 -4.22 2.81 1.64
N PHE A 152 -3.14 2.84 0.87
CA PHE A 152 -2.81 3.95 -0.01
C PHE A 152 -2.92 3.53 -1.47
N ALA A 153 -3.29 4.48 -2.32
CA ALA A 153 -3.24 4.30 -3.77
C ALA A 153 -2.20 5.26 -4.34
N ALA A 154 -1.35 4.72 -5.21
CA ALA A 154 -0.33 5.49 -5.93
C ALA A 154 -0.22 4.99 -7.36
N GLU A 155 0.10 5.88 -8.29
CA GLU A 155 0.41 5.49 -9.66
C GLU A 155 1.82 4.92 -9.74
N MET A 156 1.96 3.84 -10.48
CA MET A 156 3.26 3.22 -10.78
C MET A 156 4.15 4.23 -11.52
N PRO A 157 5.35 4.55 -11.00
CA PRO A 157 6.29 5.39 -11.74
C PRO A 157 6.64 4.77 -13.09
N LYS A 158 6.80 5.62 -14.10
CA LYS A 158 7.23 5.18 -15.43
C LYS A 158 8.64 4.58 -15.35
N ASP A 159 8.88 3.61 -16.22
CA ASP A 159 10.21 3.01 -16.41
C ASP A 159 10.78 2.30 -15.16
N GLN A 160 9.90 1.81 -14.28
CA GLN A 160 10.31 0.94 -13.19
C GLN A 160 9.75 -0.49 -13.38
N PRO A 161 10.58 -1.53 -13.19
CA PRO A 161 10.12 -2.92 -13.20
C PRO A 161 9.46 -3.27 -11.88
N THR A 162 8.55 -4.24 -11.88
CA THR A 162 8.10 -4.90 -10.66
C THR A 162 8.86 -6.20 -10.49
N LEU A 163 9.60 -6.33 -9.40
CA LEU A 163 10.40 -7.50 -9.05
C LEU A 163 10.09 -7.88 -7.60
N HIS A 164 9.34 -8.97 -7.40
CA HIS A 164 9.13 -9.52 -6.05
C HIS A 164 10.49 -9.92 -5.43
N ASP A 165 10.59 -9.90 -4.10
CA ASP A 165 11.82 -10.17 -3.36
C ASP A 165 12.24 -11.65 -3.41
N GLY A 166 11.32 -12.56 -3.76
CA GLY A 166 11.52 -13.99 -3.85
C GLY A 166 11.55 -14.73 -2.51
N ASN A 167 11.42 -14.03 -1.39
CA ASN A 167 11.44 -14.58 -0.04
C ASN A 167 10.05 -14.52 0.63
N GLU A 168 9.56 -13.32 0.90
CA GLU A 168 8.22 -13.11 1.46
C GLU A 168 7.14 -13.19 0.39
N LEU A 169 7.47 -12.79 -0.83
CA LEU A 169 6.61 -12.81 -2.00
C LEU A 169 7.10 -13.79 -3.04
N THR A 170 6.21 -14.62 -3.53
CA THR A 170 6.49 -15.67 -4.52
C THR A 170 6.06 -15.31 -5.92
N ASN A 171 5.13 -14.36 -6.06
CA ASN A 171 4.58 -13.94 -7.34
C ASN A 171 4.08 -12.50 -7.29
N SER A 172 3.98 -11.86 -8.44
CA SER A 172 3.33 -10.56 -8.60
C SER A 172 2.43 -10.56 -9.83
N LEU A 173 1.27 -9.92 -9.73
CA LEU A 173 0.23 -9.93 -10.75
C LEU A 173 -0.31 -8.52 -10.97
N TRP A 174 -0.16 -8.01 -12.19
CA TRP A 174 -0.90 -6.85 -12.66
C TRP A 174 -2.23 -7.32 -13.24
N ILE A 175 -3.33 -6.83 -12.71
CA ILE A 175 -4.67 -7.30 -13.05
C ILE A 175 -5.70 -6.19 -12.86
N THR A 176 -6.75 -6.17 -13.67
CA THR A 176 -7.88 -5.27 -13.42
C THR A 176 -8.63 -5.69 -12.15
N PRO A 177 -9.16 -4.74 -11.35
CA PRO A 177 -9.90 -5.06 -10.13
C PRO A 177 -11.05 -6.06 -10.35
N LYS A 178 -11.81 -5.88 -11.44
CA LYS A 178 -12.95 -6.77 -11.79
C LYS A 178 -12.49 -8.18 -12.13
N GLU A 179 -11.37 -8.33 -12.85
CA GLU A 179 -10.83 -9.65 -13.17
C GLU A 179 -10.26 -10.35 -11.93
N ALA A 180 -9.59 -9.61 -11.03
CA ALA A 180 -9.09 -10.15 -9.77
C ALA A 180 -10.24 -10.73 -8.92
N ILE A 181 -11.35 -10.01 -8.76
CA ILE A 181 -12.53 -10.49 -8.04
C ILE A 181 -13.16 -11.72 -8.74
N LYS A 182 -13.24 -11.71 -10.08
CA LYS A 182 -13.73 -12.87 -10.84
C LYS A 182 -12.86 -14.11 -10.61
N LYS A 183 -11.53 -13.96 -10.64
CA LYS A 183 -10.59 -15.07 -10.36
C LYS A 183 -10.72 -15.59 -8.94
N ALA A 184 -10.94 -14.72 -7.96
CA ALA A 184 -11.17 -15.12 -6.58
C ALA A 184 -12.48 -15.92 -6.43
N TRP A 185 -13.56 -15.50 -7.07
CA TRP A 185 -14.83 -16.26 -7.05
C TRP A 185 -14.71 -17.63 -7.71
N ASN A 186 -13.91 -17.75 -8.75
CA ASN A 186 -13.62 -19.02 -9.41
C ASN A 186 -12.66 -19.92 -8.61
N GLY A 187 -12.08 -19.42 -7.51
CA GLY A 187 -11.09 -20.15 -6.72
C GLY A 187 -9.69 -20.25 -7.36
N GLU A 188 -9.43 -19.44 -8.41
CA GLU A 188 -8.13 -19.38 -9.08
C GLU A 188 -7.08 -18.66 -8.25
N ILE A 189 -7.50 -17.65 -7.47
CA ILE A 189 -6.67 -16.93 -6.50
C ILE A 189 -7.43 -16.81 -5.18
N LYS A 190 -6.69 -16.68 -4.08
CA LYS A 190 -7.27 -16.48 -2.75
C LYS A 190 -6.94 -15.08 -2.25
N MET A 191 -7.91 -14.42 -1.65
CA MET A 191 -7.75 -13.08 -1.06
C MET A 191 -8.45 -13.00 0.29
N ILE A 192 -7.97 -12.15 1.18
CA ILE A 192 -8.68 -11.78 2.40
C ILE A 192 -9.75 -10.72 2.11
N LEU A 193 -10.72 -10.61 3.01
CA LEU A 193 -11.84 -9.68 2.88
C LEU A 193 -11.42 -8.22 2.62
N PRO A 194 -10.43 -7.63 3.33
CA PRO A 194 -9.97 -6.28 3.03
C PRO A 194 -9.47 -6.11 1.58
N THR A 195 -8.70 -7.07 1.06
CA THR A 195 -8.20 -7.01 -0.32
C THR A 195 -9.35 -7.00 -1.32
N SER A 196 -10.32 -7.92 -1.17
CA SER A 196 -11.47 -8.01 -2.07
C SER A 196 -12.33 -6.75 -2.04
N LYS A 197 -12.63 -6.23 -0.84
CA LYS A 197 -13.46 -5.02 -0.68
C LYS A 197 -12.77 -3.76 -1.19
N ASN A 198 -11.47 -3.65 -1.00
CA ASN A 198 -10.70 -2.55 -1.56
C ASN A 198 -10.66 -2.59 -3.10
N LEU A 199 -10.59 -3.79 -3.70
CA LEU A 199 -10.71 -3.94 -5.16
C LEU A 199 -12.11 -3.54 -5.64
N GLU A 200 -13.18 -4.00 -4.98
CA GLU A 200 -14.55 -3.62 -5.30
C GLU A 200 -14.77 -2.10 -5.24
N GLN A 201 -14.17 -1.43 -4.26
CA GLN A 201 -14.25 0.04 -4.10
C GLN A 201 -13.62 0.81 -5.27
N THR A 202 -12.73 0.16 -6.04
CA THR A 202 -12.11 0.80 -7.23
C THR A 202 -12.92 0.64 -8.51
N PHE A 203 -14.04 -0.11 -8.50
CA PHE A 203 -14.83 -0.41 -9.70
C PHE A 203 -15.48 0.82 -10.36
N ASP A 204 -15.70 1.87 -9.59
CA ASP A 204 -16.34 3.10 -10.04
C ASP A 204 -15.38 4.05 -10.77
N PHE A 205 -14.08 3.71 -10.79
CA PHE A 205 -13.05 4.54 -11.43
C PHE A 205 -12.57 3.90 -12.75
N ASN A 206 -12.48 4.73 -13.79
CA ASN A 206 -12.04 4.30 -15.11
C ASN A 206 -10.52 4.50 -15.34
N SER A 207 -9.86 5.28 -14.47
CA SER A 207 -8.43 5.56 -14.59
C SER A 207 -7.75 5.78 -13.25
N THR A 208 -6.42 5.60 -13.23
CA THR A 208 -5.57 5.87 -12.05
C THR A 208 -5.71 7.32 -11.61
N ASN A 209 -5.71 8.25 -12.56
CA ASN A 209 -5.83 9.69 -12.28
C ASN A 209 -7.19 10.05 -11.67
N GLU A 210 -8.28 9.45 -12.13
CA GLU A 210 -9.62 9.66 -11.56
C GLU A 210 -9.67 9.22 -10.10
N LEU A 211 -9.16 8.01 -9.79
CA LEU A 211 -9.10 7.50 -8.42
C LEU A 211 -8.24 8.38 -7.52
N ILE A 212 -7.01 8.68 -7.93
CA ILE A 212 -6.09 9.51 -7.13
C ILE A 212 -6.66 10.89 -6.91
N SER A 213 -7.21 11.53 -7.95
CA SER A 213 -7.82 12.86 -7.83
C SER A 213 -9.04 12.87 -6.89
N PHE A 214 -9.83 11.78 -6.89
CA PHE A 214 -10.97 11.65 -5.99
C PHE A 214 -10.57 11.57 -4.51
N TYR A 215 -9.44 10.91 -4.20
CA TYR A 215 -8.98 10.74 -2.82
C TYR A 215 -7.96 11.78 -2.36
N LYS A 216 -7.38 12.57 -3.26
CA LYS A 216 -6.23 13.44 -3.00
C LYS A 216 -6.38 14.35 -1.78
N ASP A 217 -7.56 14.92 -1.58
CA ASP A 217 -7.81 15.88 -0.49
C ASP A 217 -8.72 15.30 0.60
N LYS A 218 -9.06 14.02 0.54
CA LYS A 218 -9.94 13.40 1.52
C LYS A 218 -9.19 13.11 2.83
N ARG A 219 -9.83 13.49 3.92
CA ARG A 219 -9.36 13.16 5.28
C ARG A 219 -9.85 11.79 5.72
N SER A 220 -9.21 11.20 6.71
CA SER A 220 -9.63 9.93 7.31
C SER A 220 -11.07 9.97 7.85
N SER A 221 -11.53 11.12 8.33
CA SER A 221 -12.93 11.30 8.76
C SER A 221 -13.95 11.09 7.62
N GLU A 222 -13.53 11.27 6.36
CA GLU A 222 -14.32 10.99 5.16
C GLU A 222 -14.12 9.55 4.68
N ILE A 223 -12.97 8.92 5.06
CA ILE A 223 -12.64 7.52 4.81
C ILE A 223 -12.93 6.75 6.09
N LYS A 224 -14.20 6.36 6.25
CA LYS A 224 -14.63 5.66 7.47
C LYS A 224 -13.85 4.38 7.69
N SER A 225 -13.43 4.14 8.94
CA SER A 225 -12.80 2.88 9.31
C SER A 225 -13.77 1.72 9.19
N ILE A 226 -13.30 0.62 8.65
CA ILE A 226 -14.06 -0.63 8.48
C ILE A 226 -13.59 -1.60 9.56
N LEU A 227 -14.42 -1.81 10.56
CA LEU A 227 -14.22 -2.80 11.63
C LEU A 227 -15.26 -3.91 11.45
N PRO A 228 -14.91 -5.07 10.86
CA PRO A 228 -15.85 -6.17 10.76
C PRO A 228 -16.27 -6.64 12.15
N LYS A 229 -17.57 -6.87 12.36
CA LYS A 229 -18.13 -7.46 13.57
C LYS A 229 -18.59 -8.88 13.28
N PHE A 230 -18.36 -9.78 14.21
CA PHE A 230 -18.75 -11.18 14.09
C PHE A 230 -19.74 -11.54 15.18
N LYS A 231 -20.86 -12.12 14.78
CA LYS A 231 -21.88 -12.65 15.71
C LYS A 231 -22.07 -14.14 15.43
N LYS A 232 -22.42 -14.91 16.46
CA LYS A 232 -22.78 -16.31 16.30
C LYS A 232 -24.29 -16.43 16.12
N VAL A 233 -24.71 -16.84 14.93
CA VAL A 233 -26.11 -17.05 14.56
C VAL A 233 -26.29 -18.54 14.24
N ASP A 234 -27.21 -19.21 14.92
CA ASP A 234 -27.47 -20.65 14.78
C ASP A 234 -26.20 -21.54 14.83
N GLY A 235 -25.26 -21.16 15.69
CA GLY A 235 -24.01 -21.90 15.88
C GLY A 235 -22.91 -21.58 14.84
N LYS A 236 -23.17 -20.77 13.83
CA LYS A 236 -22.21 -20.33 12.80
C LYS A 236 -21.80 -18.87 13.06
N TRP A 237 -20.52 -18.57 12.76
CA TRP A 237 -20.04 -17.19 12.77
C TRP A 237 -20.49 -16.46 11.49
N GLU A 238 -21.16 -15.33 11.66
CA GLU A 238 -21.53 -14.42 10.59
C GLU A 238 -20.80 -13.09 10.78
N GLY A 239 -20.08 -12.66 9.72
CA GLY A 239 -19.42 -11.34 9.67
C GLY A 239 -20.38 -10.28 9.13
N ARG A 240 -20.28 -9.08 9.69
CA ARG A 240 -21.00 -7.87 9.24
C ARG A 240 -20.01 -6.74 9.06
N LEU A 241 -20.21 -5.95 8.02
CA LEU A 241 -19.45 -4.71 7.77
C LEU A 241 -20.30 -3.49 8.15
N PRO A 242 -19.69 -2.33 8.38
CA PRO A 242 -20.41 -1.07 8.56
C PRO A 242 -21.39 -0.83 7.42
N GLY A 243 -22.67 -0.65 7.75
CA GLY A 243 -23.78 -0.49 6.78
C GLY A 243 -24.58 -1.74 6.51
N ASP A 244 -24.11 -2.93 6.89
CA ASP A 244 -24.89 -4.16 6.80
C ASP A 244 -26.03 -4.17 7.84
N GLU A 245 -27.15 -4.80 7.50
CA GLU A 245 -28.23 -5.04 8.45
C GLU A 245 -27.70 -5.85 9.65
N GLY A 246 -27.96 -5.35 10.88
CA GLY A 246 -27.50 -5.98 12.11
C GLY A 246 -26.03 -5.79 12.43
N TYR A 247 -25.38 -4.77 11.90
CA TYR A 247 -24.03 -4.32 12.26
C TYR A 247 -24.00 -3.54 13.57
N GLU A 248 -24.68 -3.75 14.57
CA GLU A 248 -24.64 -3.00 15.85
C GLU A 248 -23.44 -3.37 16.73
#